data_f5c9eb74d221995637c95fab1fb36100
#
_entry.id   f5c9eb74d221995637c95fab1fb36100
#
_cell.length_a   1.000
_cell.length_b   1.000
_cell.length_c   1.000
_cell.angle_alpha   90.00
_cell.angle_beta   90.00
_cell.angle_gamma   90.00
#
_symmetry.space_group_name_H-M   'P 1'
#
loop_
_entity.id
_entity.type
_entity.pdbx_description
1 polymer ?
#
loop_
_entity_poly.entity_id
_entity_poly.type
_entity_poly.pdbx_seq_one_letter_code
_entity_poly.pdbx_strand_id
1 'polypeptide(L)'
;MTVFNLGSINIDLVYTVPHFPAPGETLTTLDHQRTLGGKGANQSIALARAGGDVRHIGATNREDEWLRAEMRGAGVGMSGVQDSSLATGHAIVSVSVDGENQILLFPGAN
;
A
#
# COMPACT_ATOMS: atom_id res chain seq x y z
N MET A 1 -20.00 -0.53 -18.14
CA MET A 1 -20.34 0.08 -16.84
C MET A 1 -19.07 0.47 -16.12
N THR A 2 -19.02 1.69 -15.64
CA THR A 2 -17.86 2.19 -14.88
C THR A 2 -18.08 1.95 -13.39
N VAL A 3 -17.08 1.41 -12.73
CA VAL A 3 -17.08 1.21 -11.28
C VAL A 3 -16.18 2.26 -10.64
N PHE A 4 -16.71 3.00 -9.68
CA PHE A 4 -15.93 3.92 -8.85
C PHE A 4 -15.65 3.24 -7.51
N ASN A 5 -14.37 3.10 -7.18
CA ASN A 5 -13.95 2.47 -5.93
C ASN A 5 -13.22 3.50 -5.06
N LEU A 6 -13.84 3.87 -3.95
CA LEU A 6 -13.24 4.74 -2.95
C LEU A 6 -12.58 3.88 -1.89
N GLY A 7 -11.28 4.01 -1.76
CA GLY A 7 -10.58 3.20 -0.76
C GLY A 7 -9.12 3.56 -0.58
N SER A 8 -8.52 2.89 0.39
CA SER A 8 -7.14 3.14 0.80
C SER A 8 -6.12 2.75 -0.26
N ILE A 9 -5.09 3.57 -0.37
CA ILE A 9 -3.86 3.27 -1.11
C ILE A 9 -2.75 3.36 -0.09
N ASN A 10 -1.99 2.29 0.08
CA ASN A 10 -0.92 2.21 1.08
C ASN A 10 0.40 1.79 0.45
N ILE A 11 1.46 2.18 1.11
CA ILE A 11 2.79 1.59 0.90
C ILE A 11 2.96 0.54 1.98
N ASP A 12 3.22 -0.71 1.59
CA ASP A 12 3.59 -1.75 2.52
C ASP A 12 5.11 -1.82 2.64
N LEU A 13 5.62 -1.48 3.82
CA LEU A 13 7.02 -1.58 4.17
C LEU A 13 7.22 -2.88 4.94
N VAL A 14 7.74 -3.91 4.27
CA VAL A 14 7.84 -5.26 4.80
C VAL A 14 9.28 -5.55 5.18
N TYR A 15 9.49 -5.86 6.47
CA TYR A 15 10.80 -6.20 7.01
C TYR A 15 10.77 -7.64 7.51
N THR A 16 11.72 -8.45 7.03
CA THR A 16 11.93 -9.79 7.57
C THR A 16 12.86 -9.71 8.76
N VAL A 17 12.44 -10.29 9.88
CA VAL A 17 13.19 -10.25 11.15
C VAL A 17 13.42 -11.67 11.68
N PRO A 18 14.53 -11.91 12.39
CA PRO A 18 14.76 -13.22 13.02
C PRO A 18 13.79 -13.49 14.16
N HIS A 19 13.37 -12.46 14.87
CA HIS A 19 12.35 -12.47 15.90
C HIS A 19 11.81 -11.05 16.06
N PHE A 20 10.68 -10.89 16.73
CA PHE A 20 10.17 -9.55 17.04
C PHE A 20 10.99 -8.94 18.16
N PRO A 21 11.39 -7.66 18.05
CA PRO A 21 12.18 -7.01 19.08
C PRO A 21 11.38 -6.84 20.37
N ALA A 22 12.04 -7.07 21.51
CA ALA A 22 11.51 -6.73 22.82
C ALA A 22 11.57 -5.21 23.01
N PRO A 23 10.78 -4.64 23.96
CA PRO A 23 10.87 -3.22 24.28
C PRO A 23 12.32 -2.81 24.59
N GLY A 24 12.79 -1.75 23.91
CA GLY A 24 14.16 -1.25 24.05
C GLY A 24 15.23 -1.99 23.26
N GLU A 25 14.88 -3.09 22.61
CA GLU A 25 15.81 -3.85 21.78
C GLU A 25 16.01 -3.19 20.41
N THR A 26 17.25 -3.13 19.93
CA THR A 26 17.57 -2.77 18.55
C THR A 26 17.91 -4.04 17.80
N LEU A 27 17.26 -4.25 16.66
CA LEU A 27 17.36 -5.47 15.88
C LEU A 27 17.73 -5.14 14.45
N THR A 28 18.72 -5.86 13.90
CA THR A 28 19.04 -5.75 12.49
C THR A 28 18.11 -6.67 11.70
N THR A 29 17.42 -6.10 10.72
CA THR A 29 16.51 -6.87 9.86
C THR A 29 17.29 -7.68 8.82
N LEU A 30 16.67 -8.75 8.31
CA LEU A 30 17.29 -9.66 7.34
C LEU A 30 17.04 -9.21 5.90
N ASP A 31 15.88 -8.59 5.65
CA ASP A 31 15.46 -8.16 4.33
C ASP A 31 14.39 -7.08 4.47
N HIS A 32 14.17 -6.31 3.40
CA HIS A 32 13.04 -5.41 3.33
C HIS A 32 12.51 -5.28 1.91
N GLN A 33 11.21 -4.98 1.80
CA GLN A 33 10.54 -4.71 0.54
C GLN A 33 9.59 -3.54 0.72
N ARG A 34 9.38 -2.82 -0.37
CA ARG A 34 8.38 -1.75 -0.45
C ARG A 34 7.44 -2.07 -1.58
N THR A 35 6.15 -2.26 -1.26
CA THR A 35 5.15 -2.67 -2.24
C THR A 35 3.90 -1.83 -2.13
N LEU A 36 3.14 -1.77 -3.22
CA LEU A 36 1.80 -1.20 -3.21
C LEU A 36 0.86 -2.10 -2.40
N GLY A 37 0.13 -1.52 -1.49
CA GLY A 37 -0.88 -2.18 -0.68
C GLY A 37 -2.13 -1.33 -0.53
N GLY A 38 -2.91 -1.68 0.48
CA GLY A 38 -4.20 -1.06 0.74
C GLY A 38 -5.34 -1.85 0.12
N LYS A 39 -6.38 -2.08 0.91
CA LYS A 39 -7.54 -2.87 0.49
C LYS A 39 -8.23 -2.24 -0.72
N GLY A 40 -8.34 -0.90 -0.73
CA GLY A 40 -8.95 -0.18 -1.84
C GLY A 40 -8.16 -0.35 -3.15
N ALA A 41 -6.85 -0.16 -3.08
CA ALA A 41 -5.98 -0.33 -4.25
C ALA A 41 -6.03 -1.78 -4.76
N ASN A 42 -5.98 -2.74 -3.86
CA ASN A 42 -6.03 -4.17 -4.24
C ASN A 42 -7.36 -4.52 -4.92
N GLN A 43 -8.48 -3.98 -4.43
CA GLN A 43 -9.79 -4.18 -5.06
C GLN A 43 -9.84 -3.58 -6.46
N SER A 44 -9.36 -2.34 -6.63
CA SER A 44 -9.35 -1.69 -7.94
C SER A 44 -8.50 -2.45 -8.95
N ILE A 45 -7.33 -2.92 -8.53
CA ILE A 45 -6.44 -3.70 -9.39
C ILE A 45 -7.11 -5.02 -9.79
N ALA A 46 -7.74 -5.72 -8.84
CA ALA A 46 -8.43 -6.97 -9.11
C ALA A 46 -9.58 -6.77 -10.11
N LEU A 47 -10.37 -5.70 -9.94
CA LEU A 47 -11.45 -5.37 -10.85
C LEU A 47 -10.94 -5.06 -12.27
N ALA A 48 -9.87 -4.27 -12.37
CA ALA A 48 -9.26 -3.92 -13.64
C ALA A 48 -8.72 -5.15 -14.36
N ARG A 49 -8.04 -6.03 -13.63
CA ARG A 49 -7.49 -7.28 -14.19
C ARG A 49 -8.58 -8.26 -14.63
N ALA A 50 -9.76 -8.18 -14.03
CA ALA A 50 -10.92 -8.96 -14.46
C ALA A 50 -11.64 -8.37 -15.66
N GLY A 51 -11.13 -7.29 -16.24
CA GLY A 51 -11.71 -6.63 -17.42
C GLY A 51 -12.68 -5.51 -17.10
N GLY A 52 -12.81 -5.11 -15.84
CA GLY A 52 -13.69 -4.03 -15.43
C GLY A 52 -13.14 -2.65 -15.80
N ASP A 53 -14.03 -1.72 -16.07
CA ASP A 53 -13.71 -0.29 -16.17
C ASP A 53 -13.82 0.29 -14.78
N VAL A 54 -12.68 0.39 -14.08
CA VAL A 54 -12.62 0.85 -12.70
C VAL A 54 -11.85 2.16 -12.60
N ARG A 55 -12.39 3.08 -11.80
CA ARG A 55 -11.75 4.34 -11.45
C ARG A 55 -11.59 4.40 -9.94
N HIS A 56 -10.39 4.62 -9.50
CA HIS A 56 -10.09 4.70 -8.07
C HIS A 56 -10.26 6.13 -7.58
N ILE A 57 -10.85 6.27 -6.40
CA ILE A 57 -10.97 7.55 -5.69
C ILE A 57 -10.19 7.40 -4.38
N GLY A 58 -9.24 8.30 -4.18
CA GLY A 58 -8.38 8.27 -3.00
C GLY A 58 -7.35 9.38 -3.04
N ALA A 59 -6.30 9.23 -2.25
CA ALA A 59 -5.23 10.21 -2.20
C ALA A 59 -3.89 9.56 -1.88
N THR A 60 -2.82 10.08 -2.48
CA THR A 60 -1.44 9.69 -2.18
C THR A 60 -0.59 10.95 -2.08
N ASN A 61 0.55 10.85 -1.40
CA ASN A 61 1.52 11.93 -1.46
C ASN A 61 1.95 12.17 -2.90
N ARG A 62 2.10 13.44 -3.29
CA ARG A 62 2.45 13.82 -4.65
C ARG A 62 3.76 13.22 -5.15
N GLU A 63 4.67 12.90 -4.24
CA GLU A 63 5.98 12.33 -4.58
C GLU A 63 5.94 10.82 -4.80
N ASP A 64 4.83 10.17 -4.46
CA ASP A 64 4.69 8.71 -4.60
C ASP A 64 4.04 8.33 -5.94
N GLU A 65 4.53 8.92 -7.03
CA GLU A 65 4.02 8.63 -8.38
C GLU A 65 4.16 7.16 -8.76
N TRP A 66 5.12 6.45 -8.18
CA TRP A 66 5.30 5.03 -8.46
C TRP A 66 4.07 4.19 -8.09
N LEU A 67 3.32 4.56 -7.04
CA LEU A 67 2.06 3.91 -6.68
C LEU A 67 1.00 4.11 -7.77
N ARG A 68 0.85 5.34 -8.21
CA ARG A 68 -0.12 5.69 -9.26
C ARG A 68 0.23 5.03 -10.59
N ALA A 69 1.51 5.00 -10.93
CA ALA A 69 1.99 4.35 -12.14
C ALA A 69 1.70 2.84 -12.12
N GLU A 70 1.89 2.18 -10.98
CA GLU A 70 1.61 0.76 -10.84
C GLU A 70 0.12 0.46 -10.97
N MET A 71 -0.73 1.24 -10.33
CA MET A 71 -2.19 1.09 -10.46
C MET A 71 -2.66 1.35 -11.90
N ARG A 72 -2.12 2.40 -12.51
CA ARG A 72 -2.42 2.74 -13.91
C ARG A 72 -1.98 1.63 -14.87
N GLY A 73 -0.81 1.04 -14.62
CA GLY A 73 -0.30 -0.09 -15.38
C GLY A 73 -1.17 -1.35 -15.27
N ALA A 74 -1.93 -1.49 -14.19
CA ALA A 74 -2.89 -2.57 -14.01
C ALA A 74 -4.26 -2.28 -14.68
N GLY A 75 -4.44 -1.09 -15.24
CA GLY A 75 -5.67 -0.70 -15.93
C GLY A 75 -6.63 0.13 -15.09
N VAL A 76 -6.21 0.60 -13.92
CA VAL A 76 -7.06 1.43 -13.05
C VAL A 76 -7.03 2.88 -13.52
N GLY A 77 -8.21 3.49 -13.64
CA GLY A 77 -8.33 4.93 -13.89
C GLY A 77 -7.98 5.72 -12.65
N MET A 78 -7.04 6.64 -12.76
CA MET A 78 -6.45 7.34 -11.61
C MET A 78 -6.81 8.81 -11.53
N SER A 79 -7.69 9.32 -12.39
CA SER A 79 -8.07 10.74 -12.39
C SER A 79 -8.76 11.19 -11.09
N GLY A 80 -9.33 10.25 -10.33
CA GLY A 80 -9.96 10.52 -9.03
C GLY A 80 -9.01 10.41 -7.84
N VAL A 81 -7.73 10.15 -8.07
CA VAL A 81 -6.73 10.08 -7.01
C VAL A 81 -6.04 11.43 -6.90
N GLN A 82 -6.17 12.05 -5.74
CA GLN A 82 -5.66 13.39 -5.49
C GLN A 82 -4.22 13.34 -5.00
N ASP A 83 -3.44 14.35 -5.38
CA ASP A 83 -2.14 14.60 -4.79
C ASP A 83 -2.32 15.23 -3.42
N SER A 84 -1.59 14.73 -2.44
CA SER A 84 -1.63 15.24 -1.07
C SER A 84 -0.24 15.70 -0.64
N SER A 85 -0.19 16.68 0.24
CA SER A 85 1.03 17.05 0.96
C SER A 85 1.30 16.14 2.15
N LEU A 86 0.30 15.36 2.57
CA LEU A 86 0.45 14.38 3.64
C LEU A 86 1.18 13.13 3.12
N ALA A 87 1.87 12.43 4.01
CA ALA A 87 2.46 11.15 3.66
C ALA A 87 1.36 10.19 3.18
N THR A 88 1.66 9.41 2.16
CA THR A 88 0.79 8.30 1.77
C THR A 88 0.59 7.37 2.95
N GLY A 89 -0.62 6.86 3.14
CA GLY A 89 -0.88 5.83 4.14
C GLY A 89 0.08 4.66 3.96
N HIS A 90 0.57 4.11 5.06
CA HIS A 90 1.53 3.01 4.96
C HIS A 90 1.40 2.05 6.12
N ALA A 91 1.85 0.83 5.87
CA ALA A 91 1.95 -0.23 6.86
C ALA A 91 3.42 -0.59 7.07
N ILE A 92 3.83 -0.66 8.32
CA ILE A 92 5.12 -1.21 8.69
C ILE A 92 4.86 -2.65 9.11
N VAL A 93 5.32 -3.60 8.30
CA VAL A 93 5.04 -5.03 8.48
C VAL A 93 6.34 -5.72 8.85
N SER A 94 6.37 -6.32 10.03
CA SER A 94 7.47 -7.19 10.46
C SER A 94 7.04 -8.63 10.30
N VAL A 95 7.81 -9.42 9.56
CA VAL A 95 7.55 -10.85 9.35
C VAL A 95 8.71 -11.63 9.95
N SER A 96 8.40 -12.50 10.91
CA SER A 96 9.42 -13.35 11.50
C SER A 96 9.73 -14.55 10.58
N VAL A 97 10.87 -15.17 10.82
CA VAL A 97 11.29 -16.38 10.07
C VAL A 97 10.29 -17.53 10.25
N ASP A 98 9.47 -17.50 11.31
CA ASP A 98 8.41 -18.49 11.55
C ASP A 98 7.12 -18.17 10.80
N GLY A 99 7.06 -17.06 10.06
CA GLY A 99 5.88 -16.66 9.30
C GLY A 99 4.86 -15.84 10.06
N GLU A 100 5.08 -15.52 11.33
CA GLU A 100 4.23 -14.59 12.07
C GLU A 100 4.47 -13.16 11.64
N ASN A 101 3.47 -12.29 11.77
CA ASN A 101 3.62 -10.87 11.44
C ASN A 101 3.08 -9.96 12.51
N GLN A 102 3.62 -8.74 12.52
CA GLN A 102 3.11 -7.60 13.28
C GLN A 102 3.00 -6.42 12.34
N ILE A 103 1.92 -5.65 12.44
CA ILE A 103 1.63 -4.57 11.52
C ILE A 103 1.32 -3.30 12.29
N LEU A 104 2.01 -2.23 11.93
CA LEU A 104 1.69 -0.86 12.34
C LEU A 104 1.12 -0.13 11.14
N LEU A 105 -0.04 0.51 11.30
CA LEU A 105 -0.68 1.29 10.25
C LEU A 105 -0.59 2.77 10.55
N PHE A 106 -0.22 3.54 9.54
CA PHE A 106 -0.33 4.99 9.55
C PHE A 106 -1.28 5.42 8.44
N PRO A 107 -2.41 6.08 8.76
CA PRO A 107 -3.42 6.38 7.74
C PRO A 107 -2.98 7.43 6.71
N GLY A 108 -2.17 8.40 7.09
CA GLY A 108 -1.63 9.40 6.17
C GLY A 108 -2.71 10.10 5.37
N ALA A 109 -2.55 10.11 4.05
CA ALA A 109 -3.45 10.80 3.11
C ALA A 109 -4.79 10.09 2.88
N ASN A 110 -4.94 8.88 3.36
CA ASN A 110 -6.20 8.12 3.20
C ASN A 110 -7.41 8.81 3.82
#